data_9fc5f4f2bc056d81810724858de4a05f
#
_entry.id   9fc5f4f2bc056d81810724858de4a05f
#
_cell.length_a   1.000
_cell.length_b   1.000
_cell.length_c   1.000
_cell.angle_alpha   90.00
_cell.angle_beta   90.00
_cell.angle_gamma   90.00
#
_symmetry.space_group_name_H-M   'P 1'
#
loop_
_entity.id
_entity.type
_entity.pdbx_description
1 polymer ?
#
loop_
_entity_poly.entity_id
_entity_poly.type
_entity_poly.pdbx_seq_one_letter_code
_entity_poly.pdbx_strand_id
1 'polypeptide(L)'
;TARVLNHHNIESALFDRRIAFERNPLKRFYLRQEVRKLADYEAAVAGDFDANLTVSELDAARLKAICPGARTAIVANGVDIEYFAPGTTDPEPGHLVMVSGMNWFPNRDAAIHMVEDIWPLVKEAMPQCRLTIVGASPPPPVLELAARDDRVAVTGFATDVRPHIERAQIYLCPMRDGGGTRLKILDAL
;
A
#
# COMPACT_ATOMS: atom_id res chain seq x y z
N THR A 1 -19.45 15.36 -25.91
CA THR A 1 -19.39 15.08 -24.45
C THR A 1 -17.94 14.92 -24.08
N ALA A 2 -17.45 15.65 -23.08
CA ALA A 2 -16.10 15.52 -22.59
C ALA A 2 -15.87 14.11 -21.97
N ARG A 3 -14.72 13.51 -22.27
CA ARG A 3 -14.32 12.20 -21.74
C ARG A 3 -13.21 12.42 -20.72
N VAL A 4 -13.40 11.89 -19.52
CA VAL A 4 -12.45 11.99 -18.41
C VAL A 4 -12.03 10.59 -17.97
N LEU A 5 -10.72 10.34 -17.89
CA LEU A 5 -10.16 9.09 -17.39
C LEU A 5 -9.59 9.32 -15.97
N ASN A 6 -10.00 8.48 -15.04
CA ASN A 6 -9.48 8.53 -13.67
C ASN A 6 -8.48 7.40 -13.43
N HIS A 7 -7.22 7.77 -13.14
CA HIS A 7 -6.13 6.85 -12.86
C HIS A 7 -5.95 6.72 -11.35
N HIS A 8 -6.27 5.55 -10.81
CA HIS A 8 -5.94 5.23 -9.41
C HIS A 8 -4.46 4.90 -9.22
N ASN A 9 -3.82 4.40 -10.28
CA ASN A 9 -2.38 4.12 -10.40
C ASN A 9 -1.97 4.34 -11.85
N ILE A 10 -0.66 4.46 -12.09
CA ILE A 10 -0.08 4.22 -13.41
C ILE A 10 0.45 2.79 -13.38
N GLU A 11 -0.30 1.89 -14.02
CA GLU A 11 -0.10 0.44 -13.88
C GLU A 11 1.26 -0.01 -14.44
N SER A 12 1.70 0.55 -15.57
CA SER A 12 3.03 0.27 -16.12
C SER A 12 4.14 0.61 -15.13
N ALA A 13 4.04 1.74 -14.42
CA ALA A 13 5.00 2.13 -13.40
C ALA A 13 4.92 1.24 -12.15
N LEU A 14 3.73 0.71 -11.82
CA LEU A 14 3.57 -0.26 -10.73
C LEU A 14 4.24 -1.58 -11.07
N PHE A 15 4.01 -2.10 -12.30
CA PHE A 15 4.61 -3.35 -12.74
C PHE A 15 6.12 -3.25 -12.95
N ASP A 16 6.63 -2.10 -13.42
CA ASP A 16 8.08 -1.90 -13.60
C ASP A 16 8.84 -2.03 -12.27
N ARG A 17 8.31 -1.50 -11.17
CA ARG A 17 8.91 -1.66 -9.84
C ARG A 17 9.00 -3.13 -9.40
N ARG A 18 8.00 -3.96 -9.74
CA ARG A 18 8.02 -5.40 -9.42
C ARG A 18 9.16 -6.13 -10.11
N ILE A 19 9.61 -5.65 -11.29
CA ILE A 19 10.74 -6.25 -12.01
C ILE A 19 12.04 -6.19 -11.19
N ALA A 20 12.21 -5.16 -10.35
CA ALA A 20 13.38 -5.02 -9.49
C ALA A 20 13.51 -6.16 -8.48
N PHE A 21 12.39 -6.75 -8.04
CA PHE A 21 12.33 -7.85 -7.07
C PHE A 21 12.28 -9.24 -7.73
N GLU A 22 12.13 -9.34 -9.07
CA GLU A 22 12.10 -10.62 -9.76
C GLU A 22 13.53 -11.17 -9.95
N ARG A 23 13.78 -12.36 -9.40
CA ARG A 23 15.09 -13.02 -9.43
C ARG A 23 15.31 -13.90 -10.67
N ASN A 24 14.22 -14.40 -11.27
CA ASN A 24 14.31 -15.25 -12.45
C ASN A 24 14.56 -14.39 -13.71
N PRO A 25 15.69 -14.54 -14.43
CA PRO A 25 16.05 -13.69 -15.57
C PRO A 25 15.09 -13.83 -16.75
N LEU A 26 14.56 -15.02 -17.02
CA LEU A 26 13.58 -15.22 -18.11
C LEU A 26 12.26 -14.54 -17.80
N LYS A 27 11.79 -14.70 -16.57
CA LYS A 27 10.57 -14.03 -16.10
C LYS A 27 10.75 -12.52 -16.06
N ARG A 28 11.91 -12.03 -15.64
CA ARG A 28 12.26 -10.61 -15.66
C ARG A 28 12.26 -10.04 -17.08
N PHE A 29 12.80 -10.78 -18.06
CA PHE A 29 12.75 -10.39 -19.48
C PHE A 29 11.30 -10.32 -19.97
N TYR A 30 10.51 -11.34 -19.70
CA TYR A 30 9.08 -11.37 -20.07
C TYR A 30 8.33 -10.18 -19.46
N LEU A 31 8.49 -9.93 -18.17
CA LEU A 31 7.82 -8.83 -17.48
C LEU A 31 8.18 -7.46 -18.08
N ARG A 32 9.44 -7.26 -18.52
CA ARG A 32 9.85 -6.02 -19.20
C ARG A 32 9.09 -5.81 -20.53
N GLN A 33 8.81 -6.87 -21.25
CA GLN A 33 8.01 -6.76 -22.49
C GLN A 33 6.56 -6.41 -22.17
N GLU A 34 5.99 -7.02 -21.13
CA GLU A 34 4.62 -6.72 -20.70
C GLU A 34 4.49 -5.27 -20.18
N VAL A 35 5.46 -4.77 -19.42
CA VAL A 35 5.49 -3.38 -18.95
C VAL A 35 5.50 -2.40 -20.14
N ARG A 36 6.29 -2.67 -21.18
CA ARG A 36 6.30 -1.82 -22.39
C ARG A 36 4.95 -1.78 -23.09
N LYS A 37 4.35 -2.95 -23.35
CA LYS A 37 3.01 -3.05 -23.94
C LYS A 37 1.96 -2.32 -23.10
N LEU A 38 2.05 -2.44 -21.79
CA LEU A 38 1.14 -1.78 -20.87
C LEU A 38 1.32 -0.25 -20.90
N ALA A 39 2.56 0.24 -20.94
CA ALA A 39 2.86 1.67 -21.08
C ALA A 39 2.35 2.24 -22.42
N ASP A 40 2.55 1.52 -23.53
CA ASP A 40 2.04 1.89 -24.85
C ASP A 40 0.50 1.95 -24.84
N TYR A 41 -0.15 0.99 -24.21
CA TYR A 41 -1.60 0.96 -24.07
C TYR A 41 -2.12 2.12 -23.19
N GLU A 42 -1.50 2.35 -22.02
CA GLU A 42 -1.86 3.47 -21.13
C GLU A 42 -1.69 4.81 -21.87
N ALA A 43 -0.60 4.99 -22.61
CA ALA A 43 -0.35 6.20 -23.39
C ALA A 43 -1.41 6.43 -24.46
N ALA A 44 -1.77 5.39 -25.21
CA ALA A 44 -2.80 5.45 -26.24
C ALA A 44 -4.16 5.82 -25.64
N VAL A 45 -4.57 5.11 -24.58
CA VAL A 45 -5.85 5.37 -23.90
C VAL A 45 -5.87 6.78 -23.29
N ALA A 46 -4.80 7.21 -22.61
CA ALA A 46 -4.74 8.54 -22.02
C ALA A 46 -4.82 9.66 -23.08
N GLY A 47 -4.25 9.43 -24.26
CA GLY A 47 -4.32 10.35 -25.40
C GLY A 47 -5.73 10.51 -25.99
N ASP A 48 -6.59 9.52 -25.84
CA ASP A 48 -7.97 9.53 -26.34
C ASP A 48 -8.95 10.28 -25.43
N PHE A 49 -8.53 10.69 -24.23
CA PHE A 49 -9.36 11.39 -23.27
C PHE A 49 -9.07 12.89 -23.21
N ASP A 50 -10.11 13.69 -22.99
CA ASP A 50 -10.01 15.16 -22.92
C ASP A 50 -9.29 15.61 -21.64
N ALA A 51 -9.37 14.81 -20.56
CA ALA A 51 -8.65 15.01 -19.32
C ALA A 51 -8.36 13.69 -18.62
N ASN A 52 -7.22 13.65 -17.94
CA ASN A 52 -6.76 12.52 -17.15
C ASN A 52 -6.60 12.98 -15.69
N LEU A 53 -7.36 12.37 -14.78
CA LEU A 53 -7.25 12.63 -13.35
C LEU A 53 -6.25 11.66 -12.73
N THR A 54 -5.35 12.17 -11.89
CA THR A 54 -4.40 11.36 -11.13
C THR A 54 -4.52 11.68 -9.65
N VAL A 55 -4.15 10.73 -8.78
CA VAL A 55 -4.29 10.90 -7.33
C VAL A 55 -3.09 11.57 -6.68
N SER A 56 -1.99 11.79 -7.43
CA SER A 56 -0.78 12.43 -6.94
C SER A 56 0.00 13.13 -8.06
N GLU A 57 0.86 14.08 -7.68
CA GLU A 57 1.80 14.73 -8.61
C GLU A 57 2.75 13.71 -9.24
N LEU A 58 3.17 12.71 -8.47
CA LEU A 58 4.06 11.65 -8.95
C LEU A 58 3.39 10.82 -10.05
N ASP A 59 2.12 10.49 -9.90
CA ASP A 59 1.40 9.72 -10.92
C ASP A 59 1.10 10.60 -12.15
N ALA A 60 0.84 11.90 -11.97
CA ALA A 60 0.74 12.85 -13.09
C ALA A 60 2.06 12.93 -13.88
N ALA A 61 3.19 13.00 -13.18
CA ALA A 61 4.51 13.01 -13.83
C ALA A 61 4.79 11.69 -14.57
N ARG A 62 4.44 10.55 -13.99
CA ARG A 62 4.56 9.22 -14.63
C ARG A 62 3.72 9.11 -15.89
N LEU A 63 2.46 9.56 -15.82
CA LEU A 63 1.57 9.56 -16.99
C LEU A 63 2.14 10.47 -18.10
N LYS A 64 2.62 11.65 -17.77
CA LYS A 64 3.25 12.55 -18.74
C LYS A 64 4.54 11.98 -19.34
N ALA A 65 5.25 11.14 -18.63
CA ALA A 65 6.46 10.48 -19.15
C ALA A 65 6.13 9.49 -20.28
N ILE A 66 5.00 8.82 -20.23
CA ILE A 66 4.54 7.88 -21.28
C ILE A 66 3.61 8.52 -22.31
N CYS A 67 2.89 9.59 -21.92
CA CYS A 67 2.00 10.35 -22.81
C CYS A 67 2.21 11.87 -22.59
N PRO A 68 3.23 12.50 -23.22
CA PRO A 68 3.55 13.92 -23.01
C PRO A 68 2.41 14.89 -23.34
N GLY A 69 1.51 14.52 -24.26
CA GLY A 69 0.35 15.31 -24.63
C GLY A 69 -0.85 15.19 -23.70
N ALA A 70 -0.84 14.30 -22.72
CA ALA A 70 -1.96 14.09 -21.81
C ALA A 70 -2.23 15.34 -20.97
N ARG A 71 -3.49 15.81 -20.99
CA ARG A 71 -3.96 16.85 -20.08
C ARG A 71 -4.25 16.19 -18.74
N THR A 72 -3.48 16.55 -17.72
CA THR A 72 -3.59 15.96 -16.37
C THR A 72 -4.12 16.99 -15.37
N ALA A 73 -4.98 16.52 -14.45
CA ALA A 73 -5.37 17.24 -13.26
C ALA A 73 -5.23 16.32 -12.05
N ILE A 74 -4.84 16.88 -10.90
CA ILE A 74 -4.67 16.10 -9.67
C ILE A 74 -5.95 16.22 -8.86
N VAL A 75 -6.54 15.06 -8.54
CA VAL A 75 -7.64 14.91 -7.59
C VAL A 75 -7.17 13.93 -6.53
N ALA A 76 -6.68 14.48 -5.43
CA ALA A 76 -6.18 13.66 -4.32
C ALA A 76 -7.30 12.80 -3.72
N ASN A 77 -6.92 11.61 -3.24
CA ASN A 77 -7.84 10.77 -2.49
C ASN A 77 -8.21 11.47 -1.17
N GLY A 78 -9.46 11.31 -0.78
CA GLY A 78 -9.98 11.74 0.52
C GLY A 78 -10.19 10.56 1.46
N VAL A 79 -10.60 10.87 2.68
CA VAL A 79 -11.03 9.93 3.71
C VAL A 79 -12.38 10.39 4.26
N ASP A 80 -13.20 9.45 4.67
CA ASP A 80 -14.46 9.72 5.38
C ASP A 80 -14.12 10.06 6.84
N ILE A 81 -14.07 11.36 7.13
CA ILE A 81 -13.72 11.90 8.46
C ILE A 81 -14.81 11.69 9.52
N GLU A 82 -16.04 11.35 9.11
CA GLU A 82 -17.10 10.98 10.05
C GLU A 82 -16.95 9.50 10.45
N TYR A 83 -16.57 8.66 9.51
CA TYR A 83 -16.32 7.25 9.76
C TYR A 83 -14.99 7.00 10.48
N PHE A 84 -13.91 7.64 10.07
CA PHE A 84 -12.60 7.59 10.72
C PHE A 84 -12.40 8.81 11.63
N ALA A 85 -13.30 9.00 12.58
CA ALA A 85 -13.17 10.03 13.60
C ALA A 85 -12.19 9.56 14.71
N PRO A 86 -11.48 10.49 15.35
CA PRO A 86 -10.65 10.16 16.50
C PRO A 86 -11.45 9.46 17.60
N GLY A 87 -10.89 8.40 18.16
CA GLY A 87 -11.48 7.68 19.29
C GLY A 87 -11.54 8.53 20.56
N THR A 88 -12.30 8.06 21.53
CA THR A 88 -12.45 8.72 22.86
C THR A 88 -11.49 8.19 23.90
N THR A 89 -10.73 7.13 23.58
CA THR A 89 -9.78 6.48 24.50
C THR A 89 -8.35 6.83 24.16
N ASP A 90 -7.50 7.01 25.15
CA ASP A 90 -6.08 7.19 24.94
C ASP A 90 -5.48 5.92 24.32
N PRO A 91 -4.58 6.05 23.32
CA PRO A 91 -3.87 4.91 22.76
C PRO A 91 -3.02 4.18 23.81
N GLU A 92 -2.94 2.87 23.69
CA GLU A 92 -2.12 2.03 24.57
C GLU A 92 -0.62 2.30 24.29
N PRO A 93 0.17 2.70 25.32
CA PRO A 93 1.59 2.97 25.14
C PRO A 93 2.35 1.76 24.57
N GLY A 94 3.19 2.01 23.56
CA GLY A 94 3.98 0.97 22.90
C GLY A 94 3.17 0.02 22.01
N HIS A 95 1.88 0.29 21.77
CA HIS A 95 1.08 -0.51 20.86
C HIS A 95 1.21 -0.02 19.42
N LEU A 96 1.66 -0.91 18.54
CA LEU A 96 1.81 -0.68 17.12
C LEU A 96 0.74 -1.46 16.35
N VAL A 97 0.19 -0.88 15.29
CA VAL A 97 -0.77 -1.56 14.43
C VAL A 97 -0.38 -1.46 12.96
N MET A 98 -0.58 -2.53 12.22
CA MET A 98 -0.53 -2.58 10.77
C MET A 98 -1.86 -3.13 10.25
N VAL A 99 -2.57 -2.35 9.43
CA VAL A 99 -3.83 -2.79 8.79
C VAL A 99 -3.60 -3.01 7.31
N SER A 100 -3.83 -4.24 6.82
CA SER A 100 -3.54 -4.55 5.41
C SER A 100 -4.15 -5.87 4.95
N GLY A 101 -4.96 -5.87 3.90
CA GLY A 101 -5.37 -7.11 3.22
C GLY A 101 -4.19 -7.76 2.49
N MET A 102 -3.67 -8.87 3.01
CA MET A 102 -2.42 -9.50 2.54
C MET A 102 -2.60 -10.46 1.34
N ASN A 103 -3.80 -10.52 0.76
CA ASN A 103 -4.07 -11.15 -0.53
C ASN A 103 -3.45 -10.37 -1.72
N TRP A 104 -3.19 -9.08 -1.56
CA TRP A 104 -2.51 -8.25 -2.55
C TRP A 104 -1.00 -8.21 -2.30
N PHE A 105 -0.20 -8.40 -3.37
CA PHE A 105 1.25 -8.58 -3.27
C PHE A 105 1.98 -7.48 -2.46
N PRO A 106 1.80 -6.16 -2.72
CA PRO A 106 2.50 -5.13 -1.96
C PRO A 106 2.19 -5.14 -0.47
N ASN A 107 0.96 -5.48 -0.10
CA ASN A 107 0.57 -5.61 1.30
C ASN A 107 1.20 -6.84 1.97
N ARG A 108 1.28 -7.95 1.23
CA ARG A 108 1.95 -9.17 1.69
C ARG A 108 3.44 -8.94 1.89
N ASP A 109 4.10 -8.28 0.94
CA ASP A 109 5.52 -7.91 1.03
C ASP A 109 5.77 -7.01 2.23
N ALA A 110 4.93 -6.00 2.42
CA ALA A 110 5.01 -5.11 3.58
C ALA A 110 4.85 -5.85 4.92
N ALA A 111 3.94 -6.83 4.99
CA ALA A 111 3.75 -7.63 6.20
C ALA A 111 4.96 -8.54 6.48
N ILE A 112 5.53 -9.16 5.46
CA ILE A 112 6.76 -9.95 5.59
C ILE A 112 7.91 -9.07 6.02
N HIS A 113 8.13 -7.94 5.37
CA HIS A 113 9.14 -6.94 5.75
C HIS A 113 8.98 -6.46 7.19
N MET A 114 7.73 -6.24 7.63
CA MET A 114 7.45 -5.86 9.01
C MET A 114 7.95 -6.92 9.99
N VAL A 115 7.66 -8.18 9.75
CA VAL A 115 7.96 -9.25 10.71
C VAL A 115 9.40 -9.75 10.65
N GLU A 116 10.05 -9.71 9.47
CA GLU A 116 11.40 -10.22 9.28
C GLU A 116 12.49 -9.17 9.53
N ASP A 117 12.25 -7.92 9.11
CA ASP A 117 13.28 -6.89 9.11
C ASP A 117 13.04 -5.80 10.17
N ILE A 118 11.78 -5.37 10.38
CA ILE A 118 11.46 -4.23 11.24
C ILE A 118 11.22 -4.66 12.68
N TRP A 119 10.35 -5.66 12.91
CA TRP A 119 9.97 -6.08 14.25
C TRP A 119 11.15 -6.51 15.13
N PRO A 120 12.16 -7.25 14.62
CA PRO A 120 13.34 -7.59 15.42
C PRO A 120 14.06 -6.37 16.01
N LEU A 121 14.18 -5.28 15.24
CA LEU A 121 14.80 -4.03 15.67
C LEU A 121 13.93 -3.28 16.68
N VAL A 122 12.62 -3.23 16.43
CA VAL A 122 11.67 -2.57 17.33
C VAL A 122 11.66 -3.24 18.71
N LYS A 123 11.56 -4.57 18.74
CA LYS A 123 11.51 -5.30 20.02
C LYS A 123 12.82 -5.27 20.80
N GLU A 124 13.96 -5.09 20.14
CA GLU A 124 15.25 -4.89 20.78
C GLU A 124 15.32 -3.51 21.42
N ALA A 125 14.92 -2.47 20.70
CA ALA A 125 14.96 -1.09 21.16
C ALA A 125 13.88 -0.78 22.22
N MET A 126 12.72 -1.45 22.12
CA MET A 126 11.54 -1.21 22.97
C MET A 126 10.90 -2.55 23.37
N PRO A 127 11.44 -3.26 24.38
CA PRO A 127 10.99 -4.61 24.76
C PRO A 127 9.51 -4.72 25.18
N GLN A 128 8.92 -3.61 25.65
CA GLN A 128 7.52 -3.54 26.08
C GLN A 128 6.52 -3.36 24.92
N CYS A 129 7.01 -3.10 23.70
CA CYS A 129 6.13 -2.89 22.55
C CYS A 129 5.35 -4.15 22.19
N ARG A 130 4.15 -3.91 21.66
CA ARG A 130 3.25 -4.93 21.10
C ARG A 130 2.89 -4.56 19.67
N LEU A 131 2.70 -5.56 18.81
CA LEU A 131 2.34 -5.41 17.41
C LEU A 131 1.04 -6.14 17.14
N THR A 132 0.06 -5.44 16.58
CA THR A 132 -1.15 -6.05 16.03
C THR A 132 -1.14 -5.94 14.50
N ILE A 133 -1.26 -7.06 13.82
CA ILE A 133 -1.39 -7.14 12.35
C ILE A 133 -2.82 -7.53 12.02
N VAL A 134 -3.55 -6.60 11.39
CA VAL A 134 -4.96 -6.74 11.04
C VAL A 134 -5.11 -6.92 9.53
N GLY A 135 -5.79 -7.97 9.10
CA GLY A 135 -6.12 -8.16 7.70
C GLY A 135 -6.19 -9.61 7.24
N ALA A 136 -6.92 -9.81 6.16
CA ALA A 136 -7.13 -11.13 5.58
C ALA A 136 -5.87 -11.71 4.95
N SER A 137 -5.80 -13.04 4.90
CA SER A 137 -4.77 -13.84 4.22
C SER A 137 -3.34 -13.57 4.69
N PRO A 138 -3.05 -13.61 6.03
CA PRO A 138 -1.71 -13.44 6.54
C PRO A 138 -0.79 -14.54 5.98
N PRO A 139 0.43 -14.18 5.49
CA PRO A 139 1.37 -15.16 4.97
C PRO A 139 2.04 -15.96 6.10
N PRO A 140 2.60 -17.17 5.80
CA PRO A 140 3.21 -18.02 6.81
C PRO A 140 4.22 -17.34 7.73
N PRO A 141 5.17 -16.49 7.27
CA PRO A 141 6.10 -15.83 8.18
C PRO A 141 5.42 -14.97 9.26
N VAL A 142 4.29 -14.34 8.93
CA VAL A 142 3.52 -13.52 9.88
C VAL A 142 2.85 -14.40 10.95
N LEU A 143 2.26 -15.52 10.54
CA LEU A 143 1.64 -16.49 11.47
C LEU A 143 2.68 -17.17 12.35
N GLU A 144 3.84 -17.52 11.79
CA GLU A 144 4.94 -18.13 12.52
C GLU A 144 5.53 -17.20 13.58
N LEU A 145 5.63 -15.90 13.28
CA LEU A 145 6.07 -14.91 14.25
C LEU A 145 5.06 -14.81 15.40
N ALA A 146 3.76 -14.68 15.11
CA ALA A 146 2.73 -14.60 16.13
C ALA A 146 2.68 -15.84 17.04
N ALA A 147 3.01 -17.02 16.49
CA ALA A 147 3.09 -18.26 17.27
C ALA A 147 4.32 -18.31 18.21
N ARG A 148 5.36 -17.51 17.97
CA ARG A 148 6.63 -17.53 18.72
C ARG A 148 6.85 -16.31 19.61
N ASP A 149 6.15 -15.22 19.37
CA ASP A 149 6.29 -13.95 20.10
C ASP A 149 4.90 -13.51 20.58
N ASP A 150 4.62 -13.63 21.84
CA ASP A 150 3.35 -13.30 22.50
C ASP A 150 2.98 -11.81 22.44
N ARG A 151 3.93 -10.97 22.06
CA ARG A 151 3.71 -9.54 21.80
C ARG A 151 3.15 -9.26 20.42
N VAL A 152 3.05 -10.27 19.55
CA VAL A 152 2.53 -10.15 18.19
C VAL A 152 1.17 -10.82 18.06
N ALA A 153 0.15 -10.04 17.79
CA ALA A 153 -1.20 -10.51 17.53
C ALA A 153 -1.53 -10.41 16.04
N VAL A 154 -2.16 -11.44 15.48
CA VAL A 154 -2.65 -11.46 14.09
C VAL A 154 -4.14 -11.77 14.12
N THR A 155 -4.95 -10.79 13.70
CA THR A 155 -6.43 -10.93 13.80
C THR A 155 -7.05 -11.70 12.63
N GLY A 156 -6.36 -11.77 11.49
CA GLY A 156 -7.01 -12.14 10.25
C GLY A 156 -7.95 -11.03 9.75
N PHE A 157 -9.03 -11.42 9.07
CA PHE A 157 -10.04 -10.47 8.59
C PHE A 157 -10.78 -9.83 9.78
N ALA A 158 -10.87 -8.50 9.77
CA ALA A 158 -11.69 -7.73 10.70
C ALA A 158 -12.79 -6.99 9.92
N THR A 159 -14.01 -7.05 10.42
CA THR A 159 -15.17 -6.33 9.85
C THR A 159 -15.09 -4.82 10.09
N ASP A 160 -14.46 -4.43 11.19
CA ASP A 160 -14.17 -3.04 11.56
C ASP A 160 -12.71 -2.94 12.04
N VAL A 161 -11.94 -2.09 11.39
CA VAL A 161 -10.51 -1.90 11.70
C VAL A 161 -10.28 -0.75 12.68
N ARG A 162 -11.26 0.13 12.86
CA ARG A 162 -11.15 1.34 13.70
C ARG A 162 -10.75 1.04 15.13
N PRO A 163 -11.36 0.06 15.85
CA PRO A 163 -10.95 -0.25 17.22
C PRO A 163 -9.49 -0.68 17.36
N HIS A 164 -8.91 -1.25 16.30
CA HIS A 164 -7.50 -1.62 16.29
C HIS A 164 -6.59 -0.42 16.04
N ILE A 165 -7.03 0.54 15.20
CA ILE A 165 -6.32 1.78 14.92
C ILE A 165 -6.34 2.68 16.15
N GLU A 166 -7.50 2.89 16.75
CA GLU A 166 -7.69 3.74 17.93
C GLU A 166 -6.86 3.32 19.15
N ARG A 167 -6.74 2.00 19.38
CA ARG A 167 -5.93 1.47 20.48
C ARG A 167 -4.44 1.59 20.26
N ALA A 168 -3.99 1.78 19.04
CA ALA A 168 -2.58 1.81 18.72
C ALA A 168 -1.99 3.23 18.87
N GLN A 169 -0.83 3.31 19.50
CA GLN A 169 -0.07 4.55 19.59
C GLN A 169 0.60 4.89 18.23
N ILE A 170 0.94 3.88 17.45
CA ILE A 170 1.65 4.05 16.17
C ILE A 170 0.98 3.17 15.10
N TYR A 171 0.56 3.81 14.01
CA TYR A 171 0.13 3.11 12.80
C TYR A 171 1.32 2.87 11.87
N LEU A 172 1.48 1.63 11.39
CA LEU A 172 2.61 1.23 10.58
C LEU A 172 2.20 0.98 9.12
N CYS A 173 2.93 1.58 8.19
CA CYS A 173 2.76 1.37 6.77
C CYS A 173 4.11 1.05 6.08
N PRO A 174 4.73 -0.13 6.33
CA PRO A 174 6.08 -0.46 5.89
C PRO A 174 6.14 -0.91 4.43
N MET A 175 5.40 -0.23 3.56
CA MET A 175 5.29 -0.59 2.14
C MET A 175 6.54 -0.19 1.36
N ARG A 176 7.20 -1.16 0.74
CA ARG A 176 8.33 -0.97 -0.17
C ARG A 176 7.89 -0.83 -1.62
N ASP A 177 6.71 -1.36 -1.95
CA ASP A 177 6.11 -1.32 -3.28
C ASP A 177 4.68 -0.75 -3.23
N GLY A 178 4.20 -0.27 -4.36
CA GLY A 178 2.85 0.25 -4.54
C GLY A 178 2.82 1.63 -5.21
N GLY A 179 1.71 1.94 -5.90
CA GLY A 179 1.41 3.23 -6.53
C GLY A 179 0.39 4.05 -5.74
N GLY A 180 0.09 5.23 -6.24
CA GLY A 180 -0.96 6.09 -5.72
C GLY A 180 -0.77 6.57 -4.28
N THR A 181 -1.84 7.08 -3.71
CA THR A 181 -1.92 7.46 -2.30
C THR A 181 -2.19 6.23 -1.43
N ARG A 182 -1.53 6.13 -0.30
CA ARG A 182 -1.77 5.09 0.71
C ARG A 182 -3.01 5.46 1.53
N LEU A 183 -4.22 5.11 1.04
CA LEU A 183 -5.49 5.43 1.70
C LEU A 183 -5.48 5.04 3.18
N LYS A 184 -4.93 3.88 3.51
CA LYS A 184 -4.79 3.41 4.89
C LYS A 184 -4.03 4.34 5.85
N ILE A 185 -3.20 5.26 5.33
CA ILE A 185 -2.57 6.32 6.14
C ILE A 185 -3.59 7.40 6.46
N LEU A 186 -4.43 7.75 5.49
CA LEU A 186 -5.51 8.72 5.69
C LEU A 186 -6.55 8.19 6.70
N ASP A 187 -6.81 6.87 6.68
CA ASP A 187 -7.71 6.22 7.63
C ASP A 187 -7.19 6.30 9.08
N ALA A 188 -5.89 6.51 9.27
CA ALA A 188 -5.22 6.54 10.57
C ALA A 188 -4.85 7.94 11.07
N LEU A 189 -5.08 8.99 10.25
CA LEU A 189 -4.80 10.38 10.59
C LEU A 189 -5.99 11.07 11.22
#